data_c23360116f144654ce9ebbdadd4a5434
#
_entry.id   c23360116f144654ce9ebbdadd4a5434
#
_cell.length_a   1.000
_cell.length_b   1.000
_cell.length_c   1.000
_cell.angle_alpha   90.00
_cell.angle_beta   90.00
_cell.angle_gamma   90.00
#
_symmetry.space_group_name_H-M   'P 1'
#
loop_
_entity.id
_entity.type
_entity.pdbx_description
1 polymer ?
#
loop_
_entity_poly.entity_id
_entity_poly.type
_entity_poly.pdbx_seq_one_letter_code
_entity_poly.pdbx_strand_id
1 'polypeptide(L)'
;MDSIDLFAMRESFTRDRIMLCFNGPISRSLIEEIGNALRNYLQAEQVQPSAAMDVFGAYIEMTQNIRHYASAQGYAEHEATATVIVANKEDGRHVVSAGNVVEIADGHSLLERINALARQDKAQLKASYKEQLRKPREAGASSGSGLGLIDIARKASEPLSASLREIDAGRAFFSLSAVI
;
A
#
# COMPACT_ATOMS: atom_id res chain seq x y z
N MET A 1 21.29 23.04 -7.95
CA MET A 1 20.15 22.11 -8.03
C MET A 1 20.15 21.58 -9.45
N ASP A 2 20.48 20.32 -9.61
CA ASP A 2 20.38 19.72 -10.96
C ASP A 2 18.91 19.74 -11.39
N SER A 3 18.66 20.15 -12.62
CA SER A 3 17.30 20.21 -13.17
C SER A 3 16.74 18.78 -13.22
N ILE A 4 15.51 18.59 -12.74
CA ILE A 4 14.82 17.29 -12.88
C ILE A 4 14.63 17.04 -14.37
N ASP A 5 15.16 15.94 -14.87
CA ASP A 5 14.89 15.47 -16.24
C ASP A 5 13.50 14.83 -16.29
N LEU A 6 12.49 15.67 -16.55
CA LEU A 6 11.10 15.23 -16.64
C LEU A 6 10.87 14.24 -17.79
N PHE A 7 11.66 14.33 -18.88
CA PHE A 7 11.55 13.39 -19.99
C PHE A 7 12.02 11.99 -19.57
N ALA A 8 13.19 11.89 -18.90
CA ALA A 8 13.68 10.61 -18.39
C ALA A 8 12.71 9.97 -17.39
N MET A 9 12.09 10.78 -16.51
CA MET A 9 11.03 10.30 -15.61
C MET A 9 9.82 9.76 -16.39
N ARG A 10 9.35 10.50 -17.39
CA ARG A 10 8.24 10.06 -18.24
C ARG A 10 8.54 8.72 -18.92
N GLU A 11 9.72 8.57 -19.49
CA GLU A 11 10.16 7.32 -20.12
C GLU A 11 10.15 6.15 -19.13
N SER A 12 10.60 6.39 -17.88
CA SER A 12 10.54 5.40 -16.81
C SER A 12 9.09 5.01 -16.50
N PHE A 13 8.21 5.99 -16.31
CA PHE A 13 6.80 5.74 -16.01
C PHE A 13 6.10 5.00 -17.15
N THR A 14 6.41 5.36 -18.41
CA THR A 14 5.85 4.67 -19.59
C THR A 14 6.33 3.23 -19.66
N ARG A 15 7.63 2.97 -19.47
CA ARG A 15 8.21 1.63 -19.47
C ARG A 15 7.62 0.74 -18.39
N ASP A 16 7.49 1.30 -17.17
CA ASP A 16 7.02 0.58 -16.01
C ASP A 16 5.47 0.64 -15.89
N ARG A 17 4.79 1.22 -16.90
CA ARG A 17 3.33 1.37 -17.02
C ARG A 17 2.68 2.01 -15.80
N ILE A 18 3.38 2.96 -15.19
CA ILE A 18 2.90 3.69 -14.02
C ILE A 18 1.83 4.67 -14.46
N MET A 19 0.61 4.48 -13.92
CA MET A 19 -0.53 5.33 -14.18
C MET A 19 -0.72 6.41 -13.10
N LEU A 20 -0.25 6.14 -11.88
CA LEU A 20 -0.28 7.07 -10.77
C LEU A 20 1.00 6.92 -9.96
N CYS A 21 1.63 8.03 -9.65
CA CYS A 21 2.75 8.09 -8.71
C CYS A 21 2.57 9.30 -7.81
N PHE A 22 2.71 9.08 -6.50
CA PHE A 22 2.73 10.12 -5.49
C PHE A 22 3.90 9.89 -4.55
N ASN A 23 4.60 10.96 -4.17
CA ASN A 23 5.65 10.92 -3.16
C ASN A 23 5.60 12.21 -2.34
N GLY A 24 5.36 12.12 -1.04
CA GLY A 24 5.30 13.27 -0.16
C GLY A 24 4.43 13.05 1.08
N PRO A 25 4.17 14.12 1.85
CA PRO A 25 3.27 14.07 2.99
C PRO A 25 1.87 13.65 2.58
N ILE A 26 1.27 12.73 3.36
CA ILE A 26 -0.04 12.16 3.02
C ILE A 26 -1.07 12.48 4.11
N SER A 27 -1.97 13.43 3.82
CA SER A 27 -3.11 13.76 4.67
C SER A 27 -4.33 12.89 4.35
N ARG A 28 -5.32 12.91 5.24
CA ARG A 28 -6.59 12.22 5.00
C ARG A 28 -7.30 12.73 3.74
N SER A 29 -7.36 14.04 3.56
CA SER A 29 -8.00 14.65 2.39
C SER A 29 -7.28 14.24 1.10
N LEU A 30 -5.93 14.23 1.11
CA LEU A 30 -5.14 13.84 -0.05
C LEU A 30 -5.37 12.37 -0.43
N ILE A 31 -5.48 11.47 0.55
CA ILE A 31 -5.83 10.05 0.30
C ILE A 31 -7.19 9.97 -0.44
N GLU A 32 -8.18 10.74 0.03
CA GLU A 32 -9.52 10.75 -0.58
C GLU A 32 -9.48 11.32 -2.01
N GLU A 33 -8.78 12.41 -2.25
CA GLU A 33 -8.65 13.04 -3.57
C GLU A 33 -7.92 12.16 -4.59
N ILE A 34 -6.77 11.61 -4.22
CA ILE A 34 -6.04 10.67 -5.08
C ILE A 34 -6.87 9.42 -5.33
N GLY A 35 -7.57 8.92 -4.31
CA GLY A 35 -8.47 7.77 -4.44
C GLY A 35 -9.61 8.02 -5.43
N ASN A 36 -10.21 9.22 -5.41
CA ASN A 36 -11.23 9.61 -6.37
C ASN A 36 -10.66 9.70 -7.79
N ALA A 37 -9.47 10.31 -7.95
CA ALA A 37 -8.78 10.37 -9.24
C ALA A 37 -8.49 8.97 -9.78
N LEU A 38 -7.99 8.06 -8.94
CA LEU A 38 -7.72 6.67 -9.30
C LEU A 38 -9.00 5.95 -9.76
N ARG A 39 -10.11 6.13 -9.03
CA ARG A 39 -11.40 5.52 -9.39
C ARG A 39 -11.89 6.00 -10.75
N ASN A 40 -11.84 7.31 -10.99
CA ASN A 40 -12.24 7.91 -12.25
C ASN A 40 -11.38 7.41 -13.42
N TYR A 41 -10.07 7.26 -13.20
CA TYR A 41 -9.16 6.70 -14.19
C TYR A 41 -9.51 5.25 -14.52
N LEU A 42 -9.66 4.37 -13.52
CA LEU A 42 -10.02 2.96 -13.73
C LEU A 42 -11.35 2.81 -14.46
N GLN A 43 -12.31 3.71 -14.19
CA GLN A 43 -13.59 3.73 -14.90
C GLN A 43 -13.42 4.15 -16.37
N ALA A 44 -12.59 5.16 -16.65
CA ALA A 44 -12.31 5.61 -18.03
C ALA A 44 -11.60 4.52 -18.85
N GLU A 45 -10.72 3.75 -18.22
CA GLU A 45 -10.05 2.59 -18.83
C GLU A 45 -10.95 1.34 -18.91
N GLN A 46 -12.23 1.46 -18.55
CA GLN A 46 -13.22 0.36 -18.60
C GLN A 46 -12.81 -0.88 -17.79
N VAL A 47 -12.05 -0.70 -16.71
CA VAL A 47 -11.69 -1.78 -15.80
C VAL A 47 -12.96 -2.37 -15.19
N GLN A 48 -13.01 -3.71 -15.07
CA GLN A 48 -14.15 -4.38 -14.47
C GLN A 48 -14.45 -3.80 -13.07
N PRO A 49 -15.72 -3.50 -12.74
CA PRO A 49 -16.07 -2.81 -11.49
C PRO A 49 -15.54 -3.48 -10.23
N SER A 50 -15.53 -4.82 -10.18
CA SER A 50 -14.97 -5.58 -9.04
C SER A 50 -13.46 -5.39 -8.90
N ALA A 51 -12.72 -5.46 -10.01
CA ALA A 51 -11.28 -5.24 -10.02
C ALA A 51 -10.95 -3.78 -9.64
N ALA A 52 -11.69 -2.80 -10.19
CA ALA A 52 -11.52 -1.39 -9.83
C ALA A 52 -11.77 -1.14 -8.33
N MET A 53 -12.77 -1.80 -7.73
CA MET A 53 -13.03 -1.73 -6.29
C MET A 53 -11.89 -2.35 -5.47
N ASP A 54 -11.31 -3.46 -5.92
CA ASP A 54 -10.21 -4.12 -5.22
C ASP A 54 -8.91 -3.32 -5.31
N VAL A 55 -8.60 -2.74 -6.48
CA VAL A 55 -7.47 -1.79 -6.65
C VAL A 55 -7.64 -0.58 -5.74
N PHE A 56 -8.82 0.05 -5.76
CA PHE A 56 -9.13 1.18 -4.89
C PHE A 56 -9.03 0.81 -3.41
N GLY A 57 -9.58 -0.35 -3.02
CA GLY A 57 -9.52 -0.85 -1.64
C GLY A 57 -8.08 -1.09 -1.17
N ALA A 58 -7.22 -1.67 -2.01
CA ALA A 58 -5.81 -1.86 -1.70
C ALA A 58 -5.08 -0.52 -1.53
N TYR A 59 -5.33 0.45 -2.42
CA TYR A 59 -4.79 1.80 -2.31
C TYR A 59 -5.18 2.47 -0.98
N ILE A 60 -6.47 2.47 -0.64
CA ILE A 60 -6.98 3.08 0.60
C ILE A 60 -6.37 2.42 1.84
N GLU A 61 -6.35 1.09 1.89
CA GLU A 61 -5.81 0.35 3.04
C GLU A 61 -4.32 0.62 3.25
N MET A 62 -3.52 0.56 2.18
CA MET A 62 -2.09 0.82 2.26
C MET A 62 -1.79 2.24 2.74
N THR A 63 -2.46 3.24 2.16
CA THR A 63 -2.24 4.65 2.51
C THR A 63 -2.75 5.01 3.91
N GLN A 64 -3.87 4.46 4.33
CA GLN A 64 -4.36 4.61 5.70
C GLN A 64 -3.42 3.96 6.72
N ASN A 65 -2.86 2.79 6.42
CA ASN A 65 -1.89 2.13 7.30
C ASN A 65 -0.63 3.00 7.49
N ILE A 66 -0.11 3.62 6.43
CA ILE A 66 1.02 4.57 6.51
C ILE A 66 0.66 5.74 7.42
N ARG A 67 -0.51 6.35 7.21
CA ARG A 67 -0.96 7.49 8.02
C ARG A 67 -1.17 7.11 9.50
N HIS A 68 -1.75 5.94 9.76
CA HIS A 68 -1.94 5.45 11.12
C HIS A 68 -0.59 5.18 11.82
N TYR A 69 0.38 4.61 11.09
CA TYR A 69 1.72 4.42 11.61
C TYR A 69 2.37 5.76 11.99
N ALA A 70 2.37 6.73 11.09
CA ALA A 70 2.93 8.05 11.35
C ALA A 70 2.26 8.72 12.56
N SER A 71 0.93 8.62 12.69
CA SER A 71 0.19 9.12 13.85
C SER A 71 0.58 8.41 15.14
N ALA A 72 0.77 7.10 15.11
CA ALA A 72 1.18 6.31 16.28
C ALA A 72 2.61 6.65 16.74
N GLN A 73 3.50 6.99 15.79
CA GLN A 73 4.85 7.46 16.09
C GLN A 73 4.90 8.92 16.52
N GLY A 74 3.78 9.65 16.49
CA GLY A 74 3.72 11.05 16.84
C GLY A 74 4.35 11.98 15.79
N TYR A 75 4.48 11.52 14.54
CA TYR A 75 5.01 12.33 13.46
C TYR A 75 4.08 13.49 13.12
N ALA A 76 4.65 14.65 12.86
CA ALA A 76 3.90 15.78 12.33
C ALA A 76 3.39 15.46 10.91
N GLU A 77 2.33 16.14 10.46
CA GLU A 77 1.69 15.85 9.17
C GLU A 77 2.69 15.94 7.99
N HIS A 78 3.63 16.87 8.04
CA HIS A 78 4.65 17.04 7.00
C HIS A 78 5.73 15.93 7.01
N GLU A 79 5.85 15.17 8.10
CA GLU A 79 6.77 14.03 8.24
C GLU A 79 6.10 12.71 7.86
N ALA A 80 4.76 12.67 7.85
CA ALA A 80 3.97 11.52 7.45
C ALA A 80 4.02 11.30 5.94
N THR A 81 5.23 11.02 5.42
CA THR A 81 5.47 10.87 3.97
C THR A 81 5.15 9.46 3.50
N ALA A 82 4.58 9.37 2.30
CA ALA A 82 4.33 8.11 1.60
C ALA A 82 4.84 8.18 0.17
N THR A 83 5.33 7.05 -0.33
CA THR A 83 5.51 6.83 -1.78
C THR A 83 4.44 5.83 -2.21
N VAL A 84 3.62 6.20 -3.18
CA VAL A 84 2.52 5.36 -3.68
C VAL A 84 2.60 5.27 -5.19
N ILE A 85 2.49 4.07 -5.72
CA ILE A 85 2.47 3.79 -7.16
C ILE A 85 1.30 2.87 -7.47
N VAL A 86 0.58 3.20 -8.55
CA VAL A 86 -0.35 2.28 -9.21
C VAL A 86 0.11 2.12 -10.65
N ALA A 87 0.28 0.87 -11.08
CA ALA A 87 0.78 0.53 -12.40
C ALA A 87 -0.05 -0.58 -13.04
N ASN A 88 -0.04 -0.65 -14.38
CA ASN A 88 -0.68 -1.71 -15.14
C ASN A 88 0.31 -2.83 -15.47
N LYS A 89 -0.12 -4.08 -15.36
CA LYS A 89 0.59 -5.24 -15.90
C LYS A 89 0.18 -5.49 -17.37
N GLU A 90 1.00 -6.24 -18.08
CA GLU A 90 0.72 -6.60 -19.49
C GLU A 90 -0.54 -7.42 -19.67
N ASP A 91 -0.90 -8.19 -18.65
CA ASP A 91 -2.08 -9.06 -18.63
C ASP A 91 -3.37 -8.36 -18.17
N GLY A 92 -3.34 -7.03 -18.04
CA GLY A 92 -4.49 -6.22 -17.63
C GLY A 92 -4.74 -6.14 -16.15
N ARG A 93 -3.92 -6.80 -15.32
CA ARG A 93 -3.97 -6.65 -13.86
C ARG A 93 -3.29 -5.35 -13.42
N HIS A 94 -3.51 -4.96 -12.18
CA HIS A 94 -2.96 -3.75 -11.60
C HIS A 94 -2.01 -4.08 -10.45
N VAL A 95 -0.96 -3.28 -10.31
CA VAL A 95 -0.06 -3.34 -9.15
C VAL A 95 -0.30 -2.09 -8.31
N VAL A 96 -0.60 -2.28 -7.04
CA VAL A 96 -0.65 -1.20 -6.06
C VAL A 96 0.53 -1.38 -5.13
N SER A 97 1.39 -0.38 -5.06
CA SER A 97 2.57 -0.36 -4.20
C SER A 97 2.54 0.88 -3.32
N ALA A 98 2.83 0.71 -2.04
CA ALA A 98 2.98 1.84 -1.14
C ALA A 98 4.12 1.58 -0.16
N GLY A 99 4.83 2.64 0.21
CA GLY A 99 5.93 2.56 1.15
C GLY A 99 6.11 3.85 1.94
N ASN A 100 6.74 3.72 3.08
CA ASN A 100 7.09 4.82 3.98
C ASN A 100 8.33 4.49 4.81
N VAL A 101 8.87 5.49 5.44
CA VAL A 101 9.93 5.30 6.43
C VAL A 101 9.32 4.76 7.72
N VAL A 102 9.97 3.76 8.30
CA VAL A 102 9.58 3.10 9.56
C VAL A 102 10.79 2.89 10.45
N GLU A 103 10.57 2.69 11.74
CA GLU A 103 11.59 2.15 12.64
C GLU A 103 12.00 0.74 12.19
N ILE A 104 13.28 0.41 12.23
CA ILE A 104 13.80 -0.89 11.73
C ILE A 104 13.07 -2.07 12.37
N ALA A 105 12.84 -2.03 13.68
CA ALA A 105 12.17 -3.11 14.41
C ALA A 105 10.72 -3.32 13.93
N ASP A 106 9.99 -2.21 13.68
CA ASP A 106 8.63 -2.25 13.14
C ASP A 106 8.62 -2.78 11.70
N GLY A 107 9.61 -2.35 10.90
CA GLY A 107 9.79 -2.81 9.53
C GLY A 107 10.02 -4.32 9.45
N HIS A 108 10.87 -4.89 10.31
CA HIS A 108 11.08 -6.33 10.40
C HIS A 108 9.80 -7.07 10.79
N SER A 109 9.08 -6.59 11.80
CA SER A 109 7.82 -7.17 12.24
C SER A 109 6.76 -7.16 11.13
N LEU A 110 6.65 -6.06 10.37
CA LEU A 110 5.77 -5.96 9.21
C LEU A 110 6.18 -6.94 8.11
N LEU A 111 7.48 -7.04 7.81
CA LEU A 111 8.00 -7.95 6.79
C LEU A 111 7.69 -9.42 7.13
N GLU A 112 7.92 -9.83 8.37
CA GLU A 112 7.58 -11.18 8.85
C GLU A 112 6.09 -11.47 8.70
N ARG A 113 5.24 -10.51 9.07
CA ARG A 113 3.80 -10.63 8.97
C ARG A 113 3.33 -10.76 7.51
N ILE A 114 3.86 -9.94 6.59
CA ILE A 114 3.53 -10.04 5.17
C ILE A 114 4.00 -11.38 4.60
N ASN A 115 5.21 -11.83 4.94
CA ASN A 115 5.72 -13.12 4.52
C ASN A 115 4.87 -14.29 5.03
N ALA A 116 4.33 -14.18 6.24
CA ALA A 116 3.40 -15.18 6.77
C ALA A 116 2.07 -15.21 5.99
N LEU A 117 1.54 -14.06 5.60
CA LEU A 117 0.35 -13.97 4.76
C LEU A 117 0.61 -14.48 3.34
N ALA A 118 1.76 -14.17 2.76
CA ALA A 118 2.15 -14.60 1.42
C ALA A 118 2.27 -16.12 1.25
N ARG A 119 2.48 -16.85 2.36
CA ARG A 119 2.52 -18.32 2.38
C ARG A 119 1.14 -18.98 2.49
N GLN A 120 0.10 -18.22 2.79
CA GLN A 120 -1.27 -18.73 2.95
C GLN A 120 -1.95 -18.85 1.59
N ASP A 121 -2.68 -19.93 1.40
CA ASP A 121 -3.60 -20.07 0.27
C ASP A 121 -4.89 -19.26 0.49
N LYS A 122 -5.73 -19.18 -0.54
CA LYS A 122 -6.98 -18.41 -0.50
C LYS A 122 -7.96 -18.89 0.59
N ALA A 123 -8.00 -20.20 0.89
CA ALA A 123 -8.86 -20.73 1.95
C ALA A 123 -8.35 -20.36 3.32
N GLN A 124 -7.05 -20.43 3.54
CA GLN A 124 -6.38 -20.00 4.77
C GLN A 124 -6.54 -18.49 5.01
N LEU A 125 -6.33 -17.66 3.97
CA LEU A 125 -6.54 -16.21 4.07
C LEU A 125 -8.00 -15.86 4.43
N LYS A 126 -8.97 -16.60 3.85
CA LYS A 126 -10.39 -16.42 4.19
C LYS A 126 -10.68 -16.82 5.65
N ALA A 127 -10.07 -17.88 6.14
CA ALA A 127 -10.18 -18.31 7.53
C ALA A 127 -9.54 -17.29 8.49
N SER A 128 -8.33 -16.84 8.20
CA SER A 128 -7.60 -15.81 8.95
C SER A 128 -8.38 -14.50 9.04
N TYR A 129 -9.01 -14.08 7.94
CA TYR A 129 -9.87 -12.89 7.91
C TYR A 129 -11.07 -13.03 8.84
N LYS A 130 -11.78 -14.19 8.78
CA LYS A 130 -12.94 -14.45 9.65
C LYS A 130 -12.55 -14.54 11.13
N GLU A 131 -11.42 -15.14 11.43
CA GLU A 131 -10.89 -15.22 12.79
C GLU A 131 -10.57 -13.83 13.33
N GLN A 132 -9.83 -13.02 12.56
CA GLN A 132 -9.46 -11.67 12.96
C GLN A 132 -10.67 -10.75 13.13
N LEU A 133 -11.72 -10.93 12.31
CA LEU A 133 -12.97 -10.17 12.42
C LEU A 133 -13.72 -10.45 13.72
N ARG A 134 -13.57 -11.65 14.31
CA ARG A 134 -14.22 -12.07 15.56
C ARG A 134 -13.46 -11.63 16.81
N LYS A 135 -12.18 -11.25 16.68
CA LYS A 135 -11.40 -10.77 17.82
C LYS A 135 -11.97 -9.44 18.32
N PRO A 136 -12.19 -9.27 19.63
CA PRO A 136 -12.57 -7.98 20.17
C PRO A 136 -11.55 -6.91 19.76
N ARG A 137 -12.02 -5.74 19.37
CA ARG A 137 -11.12 -4.59 19.17
C ARG A 137 -10.60 -4.18 20.53
N GLU A 138 -9.30 -4.28 20.73
CA GLU A 138 -8.68 -3.69 21.91
C GLU A 138 -8.87 -2.17 21.87
N ALA A 139 -9.51 -1.63 22.88
CA ALA A 139 -9.68 -0.19 23.04
C ALA A 139 -8.29 0.43 23.20
N GLY A 140 -7.86 1.21 22.21
CA GLY A 140 -6.54 1.88 22.23
C GLY A 140 -5.47 1.27 21.31
N ALA A 141 -5.75 0.21 20.58
CA ALA A 141 -4.82 -0.28 19.54
C ALA A 141 -4.67 0.78 18.43
N SER A 142 -3.58 1.52 18.47
CA SER A 142 -3.25 2.60 17.54
C SER A 142 -2.91 2.11 16.13
N SER A 143 -2.58 0.85 15.97
CA SER A 143 -2.40 0.19 14.68
C SER A 143 -3.63 -0.62 14.34
N GLY A 144 -4.16 -0.47 13.14
CA GLY A 144 -5.37 -1.14 12.66
C GLY A 144 -5.39 -2.63 13.00
N SER A 145 -6.58 -3.19 13.14
CA SER A 145 -6.86 -4.59 13.56
C SER A 145 -6.15 -5.69 12.76
N GLY A 146 -5.26 -5.34 11.83
CA GLY A 146 -4.58 -6.25 10.92
C GLY A 146 -5.48 -6.85 9.85
N LEU A 147 -6.75 -6.53 9.86
CA LEU A 147 -7.72 -6.95 8.86
C LEU A 147 -7.38 -6.42 7.46
N GLY A 148 -6.89 -5.18 7.36
CA GLY A 148 -6.56 -4.57 6.08
C GLY A 148 -5.52 -5.34 5.28
N LEU A 149 -4.42 -5.75 5.92
CA LEU A 149 -3.38 -6.55 5.26
C LEU A 149 -3.90 -7.92 4.81
N ILE A 150 -4.74 -8.57 5.64
CA ILE A 150 -5.36 -9.84 5.27
C ILE A 150 -6.36 -9.63 4.12
N ASP A 151 -7.12 -8.54 4.12
CA ASP A 151 -8.06 -8.23 3.05
C ASP A 151 -7.35 -7.98 1.71
N ILE A 152 -6.25 -7.20 1.72
CA ILE A 152 -5.40 -7.02 0.54
C ILE A 152 -4.87 -8.37 0.04
N ALA A 153 -4.30 -9.21 0.94
CA ALA A 153 -3.77 -10.52 0.57
C ALA A 153 -4.84 -11.44 -0.04
N ARG A 154 -6.05 -11.37 0.46
CA ARG A 154 -7.20 -12.15 -0.04
C ARG A 154 -7.65 -11.71 -1.43
N LYS A 155 -7.61 -10.41 -1.72
CA LYS A 155 -7.97 -9.80 -3.01
C LYS A 155 -6.87 -9.93 -4.05
N ALA A 156 -5.61 -9.88 -3.63
CA ALA A 156 -4.47 -10.00 -4.51
C ALA A 156 -4.50 -11.31 -5.32
N SER A 157 -4.15 -11.23 -6.60
CA SER A 157 -4.06 -12.37 -7.52
C SER A 157 -2.75 -13.17 -7.37
N GLU A 158 -1.73 -12.52 -6.79
CA GLU A 158 -0.43 -13.10 -6.46
C GLU A 158 -0.14 -12.92 -4.97
N PRO A 159 0.79 -13.69 -4.36
CA PRO A 159 1.23 -13.44 -3.00
C PRO A 159 1.73 -12.01 -2.82
N LEU A 160 1.43 -11.39 -1.68
CA LEU A 160 1.94 -10.07 -1.36
C LEU A 160 3.47 -10.07 -1.37
N SER A 161 4.07 -9.01 -1.87
CA SER A 161 5.50 -8.79 -1.78
C SER A 161 5.81 -7.55 -0.95
N ALA A 162 6.83 -7.65 -0.10
CA ALA A 162 7.30 -6.54 0.70
C ALA A 162 8.82 -6.48 0.72
N SER A 163 9.36 -5.29 0.90
CA SER A 163 10.80 -5.11 1.10
C SER A 163 11.07 -4.11 2.21
N LEU A 164 12.24 -4.25 2.82
CA LEU A 164 12.77 -3.34 3.84
C LEU A 164 14.18 -2.94 3.43
N ARG A 165 14.41 -1.64 3.30
CA ARG A 165 15.71 -1.08 2.96
C ARG A 165 16.15 -0.13 4.06
N GLU A 166 17.22 -0.45 4.77
CA GLU A 166 17.79 0.40 5.79
C GLU A 166 18.27 1.74 5.19
N ILE A 167 17.96 2.83 5.88
CA ILE A 167 18.35 4.19 5.53
C ILE A 167 19.48 4.65 6.46
N ASP A 168 19.32 4.39 7.76
CA ASP A 168 20.28 4.70 8.81
C ASP A 168 20.18 3.66 9.95
N ALA A 169 20.89 3.88 11.05
CA ALA A 169 20.96 2.93 12.18
C ALA A 169 19.61 2.67 12.88
N GLY A 170 18.58 3.51 12.68
CA GLY A 170 17.28 3.40 13.36
C GLY A 170 16.13 3.22 12.40
N ARG A 171 16.27 3.63 11.13
CA ARG A 171 15.17 3.75 10.18
C ARG A 171 15.39 3.00 8.90
N ALA A 172 14.32 2.49 8.35
CA ALA A 172 14.30 1.80 7.06
C ALA A 172 13.11 2.28 6.22
N PHE A 173 13.22 2.16 4.91
CA PHE A 173 12.10 2.29 3.99
C PHE A 173 11.43 0.93 3.83
N PHE A 174 10.20 0.84 4.28
CA PHE A 174 9.35 -0.34 4.06
C PHE A 174 8.46 -0.12 2.85
N SER A 175 8.32 -1.12 2.00
CA SER A 175 7.38 -1.10 0.88
C SER A 175 6.58 -2.39 0.81
N LEU A 176 5.32 -2.26 0.41
CA LEU A 176 4.36 -3.34 0.20
C LEU A 176 3.78 -3.22 -1.21
N SER A 177 3.69 -4.33 -1.92
CA SER A 177 3.08 -4.41 -3.25
C SER A 177 2.06 -5.54 -3.32
N ALA A 178 0.93 -5.26 -3.96
CA ALA A 178 -0.13 -6.21 -4.25
C ALA A 178 -0.49 -6.18 -5.73
N VAL A 179 -0.62 -7.35 -6.34
CA VAL A 179 -1.14 -7.52 -7.71
C VAL A 179 -2.63 -7.86 -7.60
N ILE A 180 -3.47 -7.03 -8.19
CA ILE A 180 -4.94 -7.12 -8.16
C ILE A 180 -5.45 -7.51 -9.54
#